data_d6674fc3c6a5312b6579205dcb434e18
#
_entry.id   d6674fc3c6a5312b6579205dcb434e18
#
_cell.length_a   1.000
_cell.length_b   1.000
_cell.length_c   1.000
_cell.angle_alpha   90.00
_cell.angle_beta   90.00
_cell.angle_gamma   90.00
#
_symmetry.space_group_name_H-M   'P 1'
#
loop_
_entity.id
_entity.type
_entity.pdbx_description
1 polymer ?
#
loop_
_entity_poly.entity_id
_entity_poly.type
_entity_poly.pdbx_seq_one_letter_code
_entity_poly.pdbx_strand_id
1 'polypeptide(L)'
;MKKICSSIFRVLVIPYVMCGFVAAQNSYTLNGLSELKEFTAGSVEETVENLTLIEPEGSEMIPESEILKLTDRVKKITGTLTMEGLSQLTTTTGLIDVIDCSEAGFVFRDCPVLSNMYAFADEDKFSVIHGDFIIENCPRVMTGAATAHLDKSFSKIREVQGDLKLTDITTAMNKPQKI
;
A
#
# COMPACT_ATOMS: atom_id res chain seq x y z
N MET A 1 54.46 -15.03 -57.91
CA MET A 1 54.38 -14.41 -56.58
C MET A 1 52.91 -14.09 -56.26
N LYS A 2 52.26 -14.92 -55.46
CA LYS A 2 50.89 -14.64 -54.93
C LYS A 2 50.95 -14.78 -53.42
N LYS A 3 50.73 -13.66 -52.73
CA LYS A 3 50.59 -13.60 -51.26
C LYS A 3 49.22 -14.15 -50.86
N ILE A 4 49.20 -15.21 -50.07
CA ILE A 4 48.00 -15.72 -49.44
C ILE A 4 47.81 -14.93 -48.15
N CYS A 5 46.73 -14.16 -48.10
CA CYS A 5 46.31 -13.43 -46.91
C CYS A 5 45.53 -14.38 -46.03
N SER A 6 46.12 -14.82 -44.91
CA SER A 6 45.45 -15.62 -43.89
C SER A 6 44.57 -14.74 -43.02
N SER A 7 43.28 -14.81 -43.25
CA SER A 7 42.29 -14.10 -42.43
C SER A 7 41.99 -14.95 -41.17
N ILE A 8 42.53 -14.50 -40.03
CA ILE A 8 42.23 -15.09 -38.71
C ILE A 8 40.85 -14.62 -38.28
N PHE A 9 39.88 -15.52 -38.35
CA PHE A 9 38.56 -15.30 -37.82
C PHE A 9 38.65 -15.41 -36.29
N ARG A 10 38.73 -14.28 -35.60
CA ARG A 10 38.57 -14.26 -34.14
C ARG A 10 37.08 -14.38 -33.81
N VAL A 11 36.67 -15.58 -33.37
CA VAL A 11 35.35 -15.77 -32.76
C VAL A 11 35.35 -15.03 -31.43
N LEU A 12 34.66 -13.90 -31.40
CA LEU A 12 34.40 -13.16 -30.17
C LEU A 12 33.32 -13.92 -29.41
N VAL A 13 33.71 -14.74 -28.44
CA VAL A 13 32.78 -15.33 -27.46
C VAL A 13 32.37 -14.23 -26.53
N ILE A 14 31.19 -13.63 -26.78
CA ILE A 14 30.56 -12.70 -25.84
C ILE A 14 30.00 -13.56 -24.70
N PRO A 15 30.48 -13.46 -23.47
CA PRO A 15 29.82 -14.10 -22.33
C PRO A 15 28.42 -13.50 -22.23
N TYR A 16 27.41 -14.31 -22.42
CA TYR A 16 26.02 -13.98 -22.14
C TYR A 16 25.93 -13.80 -20.62
N VAL A 17 26.16 -12.57 -20.17
CA VAL A 17 25.82 -12.18 -18.82
C VAL A 17 24.29 -12.26 -18.79
N MET A 18 23.76 -13.31 -18.18
CA MET A 18 22.37 -13.34 -17.75
C MET A 18 22.22 -12.25 -16.67
N CYS A 19 22.04 -11.02 -17.15
CA CYS A 19 21.52 -9.96 -16.32
C CYS A 19 20.09 -10.40 -15.99
N GLY A 20 19.88 -10.96 -14.81
CA GLY A 20 18.53 -11.15 -14.29
C GLY A 20 17.87 -9.80 -14.39
N PHE A 21 16.82 -9.70 -15.20
CA PHE A 21 15.93 -8.56 -15.19
C PHE A 21 15.32 -8.53 -13.79
N VAL A 22 15.92 -7.78 -12.88
CA VAL A 22 15.19 -7.23 -11.74
C VAL A 22 14.22 -6.27 -12.40
N ALA A 23 12.96 -6.65 -12.49
CA ALA A 23 11.91 -5.72 -12.89
C ALA A 23 12.08 -4.48 -12.01
N ALA A 24 12.21 -3.32 -12.62
CA ALA A 24 12.29 -2.08 -11.86
C ALA A 24 11.01 -2.00 -11.04
N GLN A 25 11.15 -2.12 -9.72
CA GLN A 25 10.01 -2.03 -8.81
C GLN A 25 9.64 -0.55 -8.75
N ASN A 26 8.47 -0.21 -9.27
CA ASN A 26 7.99 1.15 -9.33
C ASN A 26 7.41 1.54 -7.97
N SER A 27 7.94 2.62 -7.38
CA SER A 27 7.40 3.23 -6.15
C SER A 27 6.83 4.60 -6.49
N TYR A 28 5.64 4.90 -5.98
CA TYR A 28 4.93 6.15 -6.25
C TYR A 28 4.58 6.87 -4.96
N THR A 29 4.80 8.18 -4.96
CA THR A 29 4.27 9.10 -3.94
C THR A 29 3.37 10.11 -4.63
N LEU A 30 2.10 10.14 -4.25
CA LEU A 30 1.06 10.99 -4.84
C LEU A 30 0.64 12.02 -3.80
N ASN A 31 0.95 13.30 -4.07
CA ASN A 31 0.67 14.41 -3.16
C ASN A 31 -0.57 15.17 -3.65
N GLY A 32 -1.70 14.88 -3.03
CA GLY A 32 -2.96 15.55 -3.29
C GLY A 32 -3.73 15.02 -4.50
N LEU A 33 -4.89 15.62 -4.69
CA LEU A 33 -5.89 15.18 -5.67
C LEU A 33 -5.40 15.25 -7.12
N SER A 34 -4.58 16.26 -7.45
CA SER A 34 -4.12 16.46 -8.83
C SER A 34 -3.19 15.32 -9.27
N GLU A 35 -2.21 14.96 -8.44
CA GLU A 35 -1.29 13.86 -8.76
C GLU A 35 -2.01 12.51 -8.77
N LEU A 36 -2.97 12.30 -7.86
CA LEU A 36 -3.80 11.10 -7.87
C LEU A 36 -4.58 10.96 -9.19
N LYS A 37 -5.24 12.04 -9.66
CA LYS A 37 -5.97 12.03 -10.92
C LYS A 37 -5.06 11.78 -12.13
N GLU A 38 -3.88 12.40 -12.16
CA GLU A 38 -2.90 12.18 -13.23
C GLU A 38 -2.42 10.71 -13.22
N PHE A 39 -2.09 10.19 -12.04
CA PHE A 39 -1.69 8.79 -11.89
C PHE A 39 -2.78 7.84 -12.35
N THR A 40 -4.03 8.00 -11.91
CA THR A 40 -5.13 7.09 -12.25
C THR A 40 -5.61 7.23 -13.71
N ALA A 41 -5.32 8.34 -14.39
CA ALA A 41 -5.59 8.51 -15.82
C ALA A 41 -4.56 7.80 -16.73
N GLY A 42 -3.45 7.32 -16.18
CA GLY A 42 -2.41 6.63 -16.94
C GLY A 42 -2.76 5.19 -17.32
N SER A 43 -1.80 4.52 -17.97
CA SER A 43 -1.91 3.10 -18.28
C SER A 43 -1.86 2.24 -17.02
N VAL A 44 -2.42 1.04 -17.08
CA VAL A 44 -2.44 0.09 -15.96
C VAL A 44 -1.01 -0.28 -15.54
N GLU A 45 -0.72 -0.15 -14.25
CA GLU A 45 0.43 -0.71 -13.59
C GLU A 45 -0.01 -2.01 -12.90
N GLU A 46 0.51 -3.15 -13.33
CA GLU A 46 0.10 -4.43 -12.75
C GLU A 46 0.65 -4.62 -11.34
N THR A 47 1.92 -4.23 -11.13
CA THR A 47 2.59 -4.38 -9.83
C THR A 47 3.39 -3.14 -9.49
N VAL A 48 3.22 -2.64 -8.27
CA VAL A 48 4.04 -1.57 -7.68
C VAL A 48 4.70 -2.07 -6.39
N GLU A 49 5.87 -1.54 -6.07
CA GLU A 49 6.54 -1.85 -4.81
C GLU A 49 5.89 -1.06 -3.67
N ASN A 50 6.02 0.26 -3.70
CA ASN A 50 5.46 1.12 -2.68
C ASN A 50 4.50 2.13 -3.30
N LEU A 51 3.35 2.31 -2.66
CA LEU A 51 2.36 3.32 -3.03
C LEU A 51 2.06 4.19 -1.82
N THR A 52 2.37 5.47 -1.93
CA THR A 52 2.08 6.47 -0.90
C THR A 52 1.09 7.49 -1.45
N LEU A 53 -0.03 7.68 -0.76
CA LEU A 53 -1.02 8.72 -1.04
C LEU A 53 -1.09 9.67 0.16
N ILE A 54 -0.83 10.94 -0.08
CA ILE A 54 -0.83 12.00 0.93
C ILE A 54 -1.86 13.07 0.56
N GLU A 55 -2.71 13.46 1.52
CA GLU A 55 -3.51 14.68 1.45
C GLU A 55 -2.81 15.76 2.27
N PRO A 56 -2.07 16.70 1.63
CA PRO A 56 -1.35 17.73 2.36
C PRO A 56 -2.30 18.65 3.12
N GLU A 57 -1.89 19.12 4.30
CA GLU A 57 -2.67 20.06 5.09
C GLU A 57 -3.02 21.32 4.31
N GLY A 58 -4.30 21.70 4.31
CA GLY A 58 -4.80 22.86 3.58
C GLY A 58 -4.93 22.69 2.06
N SER A 59 -4.66 21.51 1.52
CA SER A 59 -4.92 21.18 0.12
C SER A 59 -6.39 20.89 -0.16
N GLU A 60 -6.74 20.68 -1.44
CA GLU A 60 -8.04 20.15 -1.82
C GLU A 60 -8.20 18.72 -1.27
N MET A 61 -9.34 18.46 -0.62
CA MET A 61 -9.66 17.13 -0.08
C MET A 61 -9.72 16.08 -1.18
N ILE A 62 -9.19 14.90 -0.88
CA ILE A 62 -9.25 13.76 -1.79
C ILE A 62 -10.52 12.94 -1.51
N PRO A 63 -11.53 12.98 -2.41
CA PRO A 63 -12.73 12.17 -2.24
C PRO A 63 -12.41 10.68 -2.22
N GLU A 64 -13.07 9.90 -1.38
CA GLU A 64 -12.90 8.43 -1.34
C GLU A 64 -13.11 7.78 -2.71
N SER A 65 -14.03 8.29 -3.51
CA SER A 65 -14.26 7.81 -4.88
C SER A 65 -13.06 7.99 -5.82
N GLU A 66 -12.22 8.99 -5.60
CA GLU A 66 -10.98 9.16 -6.36
C GLU A 66 -9.89 8.20 -5.85
N ILE A 67 -9.84 7.95 -4.54
CA ILE A 67 -8.92 6.96 -3.95
C ILE A 67 -9.21 5.57 -4.53
N LEU A 68 -10.48 5.19 -4.65
CA LEU A 68 -10.89 3.90 -5.19
C LEU A 68 -10.47 3.69 -6.66
N LYS A 69 -10.25 4.76 -7.43
CA LYS A 69 -9.73 4.64 -8.81
C LYS A 69 -8.30 4.08 -8.88
N LEU A 70 -7.58 4.03 -7.76
CA LEU A 70 -6.30 3.31 -7.70
C LEU A 70 -6.44 1.84 -8.13
N THR A 71 -7.61 1.23 -7.88
CA THR A 71 -7.89 -0.16 -8.27
C THR A 71 -7.96 -0.37 -9.79
N ASP A 72 -8.22 0.68 -10.55
CA ASP A 72 -8.23 0.62 -12.01
C ASP A 72 -6.80 0.51 -12.56
N ARG A 73 -5.83 1.06 -11.83
CA ARG A 73 -4.45 1.15 -12.27
C ARG A 73 -3.52 0.12 -11.60
N VAL A 74 -3.63 -0.04 -10.29
CA VAL A 74 -2.76 -0.91 -9.49
C VAL A 74 -3.44 -2.25 -9.26
N LYS A 75 -2.75 -3.35 -9.55
CA LYS A 75 -3.26 -4.70 -9.33
C LYS A 75 -2.59 -5.40 -8.15
N LYS A 76 -1.32 -5.08 -7.88
CA LYS A 76 -0.56 -5.65 -6.77
C LYS A 76 0.38 -4.62 -6.14
N ILE A 77 0.52 -4.69 -4.81
CA ILE A 77 1.52 -3.97 -4.03
C ILE A 77 2.35 -5.00 -3.27
N THR A 78 3.69 -4.94 -3.41
CA THR A 78 4.62 -5.91 -2.80
C THR A 78 5.44 -5.36 -1.65
N GLY A 79 5.49 -4.06 -1.48
CA GLY A 79 6.22 -3.39 -0.40
C GLY A 79 5.25 -2.75 0.59
N THR A 80 5.04 -1.43 0.52
CA THR A 80 4.20 -0.71 1.49
C THR A 80 3.11 0.12 0.83
N LEU A 81 1.89 -0.02 1.35
CA LEU A 81 0.79 0.91 1.08
C LEU A 81 0.70 1.94 2.22
N THR A 82 0.97 3.21 1.91
CA THR A 82 0.87 4.32 2.84
C THR A 82 -0.28 5.24 2.47
N MET A 83 -1.12 5.57 3.45
CA MET A 83 -2.21 6.55 3.34
C MET A 83 -2.10 7.56 4.47
N GLU A 84 -1.93 8.84 4.13
CA GLU A 84 -1.63 9.89 5.09
C GLU A 84 -2.49 11.13 4.88
N GLY A 85 -3.05 11.66 5.96
CA GLY A 85 -3.83 12.90 5.97
C GLY A 85 -5.22 12.79 5.34
N LEU A 86 -5.67 11.60 4.91
CA LEU A 86 -6.87 11.42 4.11
C LEU A 86 -8.15 11.71 4.90
N SER A 87 -8.65 12.93 4.75
CA SER A 87 -9.79 13.45 5.51
C SER A 87 -11.15 12.83 5.11
N GLN A 88 -11.24 12.17 3.97
CA GLN A 88 -12.45 11.54 3.46
C GLN A 88 -12.40 10.01 3.38
N LEU A 89 -11.28 9.39 3.72
CA LEU A 89 -11.15 7.92 3.71
C LEU A 89 -11.90 7.32 4.90
N THR A 90 -13.02 6.68 4.65
CA THR A 90 -13.84 6.04 5.70
C THR A 90 -13.59 4.54 5.85
N THR A 91 -13.14 3.87 4.79
CA THR A 91 -12.93 2.43 4.75
C THR A 91 -11.72 2.03 3.90
N THR A 92 -11.08 0.95 4.27
CA THR A 92 -10.05 0.29 3.44
C THR A 92 -10.63 -0.78 2.51
N THR A 93 -11.89 -1.17 2.75
CA THR A 93 -12.64 -2.13 1.94
C THR A 93 -12.72 -1.67 0.50
N GLY A 94 -12.86 -2.29 -0.50
CA GLY A 94 -12.95 -1.78 -1.89
C GLY A 94 -11.60 -1.36 -2.50
N LEU A 95 -10.63 -0.99 -1.69
CA LEU A 95 -9.26 -0.76 -2.14
C LEU A 95 -8.41 -2.02 -1.93
N ILE A 96 -8.25 -2.43 -0.67
CA ILE A 96 -7.39 -3.57 -0.27
C ILE A 96 -8.01 -4.91 -0.70
N ASP A 97 -9.33 -5.00 -0.83
CA ASP A 97 -9.99 -6.21 -1.33
C ASP A 97 -9.74 -6.45 -2.82
N VAL A 98 -9.51 -5.37 -3.59
CA VAL A 98 -9.34 -5.41 -5.05
C VAL A 98 -7.86 -5.45 -5.45
N ILE A 99 -7.03 -4.63 -4.79
CA ILE A 99 -5.59 -4.65 -5.00
C ILE A 99 -5.00 -5.83 -4.20
N ASP A 100 -4.21 -6.66 -4.83
CA ASP A 100 -3.46 -7.71 -4.13
C ASP A 100 -2.36 -7.09 -3.27
N CYS A 101 -2.61 -7.00 -1.97
CA CYS A 101 -1.68 -6.49 -0.95
C CYS A 101 -1.19 -7.62 -0.02
N SER A 102 -1.28 -8.89 -0.44
CA SER A 102 -0.94 -10.05 0.40
C SER A 102 0.54 -10.09 0.83
N GLU A 103 1.42 -9.40 0.12
CA GLU A 103 2.84 -9.28 0.43
C GLU A 103 3.23 -7.91 1.00
N ALA A 104 2.25 -7.03 1.27
CA ALA A 104 2.51 -5.64 1.64
C ALA A 104 2.53 -5.40 3.15
N GLY A 105 3.22 -4.30 3.54
CA GLY A 105 3.00 -3.59 4.79
C GLY A 105 1.96 -2.48 4.62
N PHE A 106 1.48 -1.94 5.74
CA PHE A 106 0.42 -0.93 5.74
C PHE A 106 0.72 0.18 6.74
N VAL A 107 0.58 1.41 6.26
CA VAL A 107 0.75 2.62 7.08
C VAL A 107 -0.45 3.54 6.87
N PHE A 108 -1.22 3.77 7.92
CA PHE A 108 -2.33 4.72 7.95
C PHE A 108 -2.01 5.79 8.99
N ARG A 109 -1.85 7.04 8.58
CA ARG A 109 -1.57 8.17 9.45
C ARG A 109 -2.55 9.31 9.22
N ASP A 110 -2.92 9.99 10.29
CA ASP A 110 -3.71 11.22 10.22
C ASP A 110 -4.99 11.07 9.38
N CYS A 111 -5.66 9.90 9.44
CA CYS A 111 -6.90 9.61 8.74
C CYS A 111 -8.09 9.72 9.73
N PRO A 112 -8.64 10.94 9.95
CA PRO A 112 -9.52 11.22 11.08
C PRO A 112 -10.89 10.56 11.00
N VAL A 113 -11.32 10.15 9.81
CA VAL A 113 -12.64 9.51 9.58
C VAL A 113 -12.54 8.02 9.28
N LEU A 114 -11.35 7.48 9.14
CA LEU A 114 -11.13 6.06 8.90
C LEU A 114 -11.70 5.23 10.06
N SER A 115 -12.70 4.43 9.78
CA SER A 115 -13.43 3.67 10.81
C SER A 115 -13.63 2.20 10.46
N ASN A 116 -13.49 1.83 9.19
CA ASN A 116 -13.73 0.47 8.73
C ASN A 116 -12.45 -0.11 8.08
N MET A 117 -11.94 -1.16 8.69
CA MET A 117 -10.75 -1.90 8.24
C MET A 117 -11.06 -3.39 8.03
N TYR A 118 -12.28 -3.72 7.61
CA TYR A 118 -12.71 -5.10 7.41
C TYR A 118 -11.92 -5.89 6.38
N ALA A 119 -11.24 -5.22 5.47
CA ALA A 119 -10.36 -5.88 4.51
C ALA A 119 -9.34 -6.81 5.20
N PHE A 120 -8.89 -6.44 6.41
CA PHE A 120 -7.94 -7.26 7.19
C PHE A 120 -8.56 -8.48 7.88
N ALA A 121 -9.89 -8.67 7.79
CA ALA A 121 -10.55 -9.87 8.31
C ALA A 121 -10.40 -11.10 7.39
N ASP A 122 -9.84 -10.92 6.19
CA ASP A 122 -9.56 -12.02 5.26
C ASP A 122 -8.31 -12.78 5.74
N GLU A 123 -8.52 -13.96 6.34
CA GLU A 123 -7.44 -14.79 6.88
C GLU A 123 -6.51 -15.34 5.80
N ASP A 124 -7.04 -15.58 4.61
CA ASP A 124 -6.27 -16.13 3.50
C ASP A 124 -5.27 -15.09 2.95
N LYS A 125 -5.62 -13.80 3.05
CA LYS A 125 -4.77 -12.71 2.57
C LYS A 125 -3.88 -12.12 3.67
N PHE A 126 -4.40 -11.95 4.90
CA PHE A 126 -3.78 -11.10 5.92
C PHE A 126 -3.49 -11.81 7.25
N SER A 127 -3.36 -13.14 7.25
CA SER A 127 -2.88 -13.85 8.44
C SER A 127 -1.43 -13.47 8.81
N VAL A 128 -0.63 -13.06 7.82
CA VAL A 128 0.71 -12.52 7.98
C VAL A 128 0.78 -11.18 7.25
N ILE A 129 1.21 -10.13 7.93
CA ILE A 129 1.58 -8.85 7.32
C ILE A 129 3.08 -8.86 7.07
N HIS A 130 3.49 -8.78 5.80
CA HIS A 130 4.89 -8.96 5.39
C HIS A 130 5.80 -7.73 5.56
N GLY A 131 5.27 -6.63 6.07
CA GLY A 131 5.99 -5.41 6.40
C GLY A 131 5.45 -4.77 7.67
N ASP A 132 5.54 -3.45 7.75
CA ASP A 132 5.02 -2.68 8.88
C ASP A 132 3.48 -2.70 8.90
N PHE A 133 2.90 -2.67 10.09
CA PHE A 133 1.48 -2.43 10.31
C PHE A 133 1.32 -1.26 11.29
N ILE A 134 1.18 -0.08 10.73
CA ILE A 134 1.15 1.17 11.47
C ILE A 134 -0.20 1.87 11.29
N ILE A 135 -0.88 2.16 12.41
CA ILE A 135 -2.07 3.02 12.46
C ILE A 135 -1.80 4.08 13.50
N GLU A 136 -1.71 5.34 13.06
CA GLU A 136 -1.31 6.45 13.89
C GLU A 136 -2.25 7.63 13.68
N ASN A 137 -2.73 8.23 14.77
CA ASN A 137 -3.64 9.37 14.75
C ASN A 137 -4.90 9.15 13.86
N CYS A 138 -5.49 7.94 13.97
CA CYS A 138 -6.72 7.54 13.28
C CYS A 138 -7.83 7.27 14.33
N PRO A 139 -8.41 8.31 14.96
CA PRO A 139 -9.20 8.17 16.19
C PRO A 139 -10.52 7.41 16.02
N ARG A 140 -11.00 7.25 14.79
CA ARG A 140 -12.25 6.53 14.52
C ARG A 140 -12.08 5.03 14.30
N VAL A 141 -10.88 4.54 14.07
CA VAL A 141 -10.61 3.12 13.88
C VAL A 141 -11.10 2.29 15.06
N MET A 142 -11.09 2.85 16.28
CA MET A 142 -11.46 2.17 17.53
C MET A 142 -12.76 2.69 18.16
N THR A 143 -13.57 3.52 17.50
CA THR A 143 -14.75 4.15 18.14
C THR A 143 -16.09 3.61 17.62
N GLY A 144 -17.06 3.49 18.53
CA GLY A 144 -18.46 3.20 18.21
C GLY A 144 -18.73 1.73 17.82
N ALA A 145 -19.61 1.53 16.85
CA ALA A 145 -19.89 0.20 16.30
C ALA A 145 -18.62 -0.46 15.73
N ALA A 146 -17.60 0.32 15.46
CA ALA A 146 -16.28 -0.15 15.04
C ALA A 146 -15.54 -0.95 16.12
N THR A 147 -15.80 -0.75 17.41
CA THR A 147 -15.16 -1.60 18.44
C THR A 147 -15.55 -3.08 18.31
N ALA A 148 -16.79 -3.37 17.91
CA ALA A 148 -17.20 -4.73 17.55
C ALA A 148 -16.57 -5.21 16.22
N HIS A 149 -16.03 -4.28 15.44
CA HIS A 149 -15.42 -4.57 14.15
C HIS A 149 -13.90 -4.77 14.24
N LEU A 150 -13.23 -4.18 15.22
CA LEU A 150 -11.80 -4.39 15.43
C LEU A 150 -11.45 -5.81 15.82
N ASP A 151 -12.23 -6.39 16.75
CA ASP A 151 -12.07 -7.80 17.08
C ASP A 151 -12.24 -8.70 15.85
N LYS A 152 -13.03 -8.26 14.88
CA LYS A 152 -13.19 -8.98 13.61
C LYS A 152 -12.14 -8.63 12.59
N SER A 153 -11.80 -7.34 12.42
CA SER A 153 -10.87 -6.90 11.39
C SER A 153 -9.45 -7.40 11.62
N PHE A 154 -8.98 -7.41 12.86
CA PHE A 154 -7.60 -7.79 13.17
C PHE A 154 -7.46 -9.16 13.82
N SER A 155 -8.58 -9.83 14.15
CA SER A 155 -8.55 -11.15 14.81
C SER A 155 -7.89 -12.25 13.99
N LYS A 156 -7.71 -12.03 12.70
CA LYS A 156 -7.11 -12.97 11.77
C LYS A 156 -5.62 -12.75 11.54
N ILE A 157 -5.12 -11.56 11.88
CA ILE A 157 -3.68 -11.26 11.81
C ILE A 157 -2.99 -12.04 12.93
N ARG A 158 -2.06 -12.91 12.58
CA ARG A 158 -1.29 -13.77 13.50
C ARG A 158 0.15 -13.29 13.65
N GLU A 159 0.68 -12.62 12.63
CA GLU A 159 2.05 -12.18 12.57
C GLU A 159 2.16 -10.85 11.81
N VAL A 160 3.02 -9.97 12.31
CA VAL A 160 3.50 -8.76 11.61
C VAL A 160 5.01 -8.88 11.55
N GLN A 161 5.58 -8.93 10.34
CA GLN A 161 7.03 -9.15 10.14
C GLN A 161 7.85 -7.87 10.30
N GLY A 162 7.23 -6.71 10.17
CA GLY A 162 7.82 -5.41 10.43
C GLY A 162 7.38 -4.83 11.78
N ASP A 163 7.36 -3.51 11.86
CA ASP A 163 6.93 -2.79 13.05
C ASP A 163 5.40 -2.82 13.21
N LEU A 164 4.93 -3.14 14.43
CA LEU A 164 3.53 -2.99 14.82
C LEU A 164 3.38 -1.73 15.68
N LYS A 165 2.68 -0.71 15.16
CA LYS A 165 2.42 0.53 15.88
C LYS A 165 0.95 0.91 15.79
N LEU A 166 0.28 1.01 16.94
CA LEU A 166 -1.10 1.45 17.08
C LEU A 166 -1.14 2.61 18.08
N THR A 167 -1.15 3.84 17.61
CA THR A 167 -1.10 5.04 18.46
C THR A 167 -2.20 6.02 18.08
N ASP A 168 -2.76 6.67 19.12
CA ASP A 168 -3.81 7.70 18.97
C ASP A 168 -5.02 7.22 18.15
N ILE A 169 -5.38 5.94 18.33
CA ILE A 169 -6.51 5.27 17.68
C ILE A 169 -7.76 5.21 18.56
N THR A 170 -7.69 5.73 19.81
CA THR A 170 -8.83 5.76 20.73
C THR A 170 -8.97 7.12 21.39
N THR A 171 -10.13 7.72 21.27
CA THR A 171 -10.52 8.87 22.09
C THR A 171 -11.64 8.59 23.11
N ALA A 172 -12.21 7.39 23.14
CA ALA A 172 -13.47 7.12 23.86
C ALA A 172 -13.39 6.18 25.06
N MET A 173 -12.25 5.57 25.38
CA MET A 173 -12.19 4.59 26.48
C MET A 173 -11.81 5.16 27.85
N ASN A 174 -11.68 6.46 28.02
CA ASN A 174 -11.33 7.08 29.33
C ASN A 174 -12.51 7.73 30.07
N LYS A 175 -13.72 7.21 29.94
CA LYS A 175 -14.73 7.46 30.97
C LYS A 175 -14.73 6.25 31.92
N PRO A 176 -14.26 6.41 33.19
CA PRO A 176 -14.49 5.37 34.17
C PRO A 176 -16.01 5.21 34.32
N GLN A 177 -16.50 4.03 34.01
CA GLN A 177 -17.88 3.67 34.40
C GLN A 177 -17.90 3.71 35.92
N LYS A 178 -18.66 4.67 36.48
CA LYS A 178 -19.03 4.59 37.89
C LYS A 178 -19.88 3.34 38.07
N ILE A 179 -19.33 2.45 38.86
CA ILE A 179 -20.05 1.33 39.49
C ILE A 179 -21.02 1.91 40.50
#